data_754eaf1c99ad239c53900ac7dcde42bc
#
_entry.id   754eaf1c99ad239c53900ac7dcde42bc
#
_cell.length_a   1.000
_cell.length_b   1.000
_cell.length_c   1.000
_cell.angle_alpha   90.00
_cell.angle_beta   90.00
_cell.angle_gamma   90.00
#
_symmetry.space_group_name_H-M   'P 1'
#
loop_
_entity.id
_entity.type
_entity.pdbx_description
1 polymer ?
#
loop_
_entity_poly.entity_id
_entity_poly.type
_entity_poly.pdbx_seq_one_letter_code
_entity_poly.pdbx_strand_id
1 'polypeptide(L)' 'MARITIDDCLEKIPNRFELTLAATNRARQISAGSSPLVDTDRDKPTVVALREIAAGKVGIEMLLKAQA' A
#
# COMPACT_ATOMS: atom_id res chain seq x y z
N MET A 1 2.42 4.15 -16.94
CA MET A 1 2.11 3.31 -15.80
C MET A 1 3.30 3.20 -14.88
N ALA A 2 3.05 3.44 -13.61
CA ALA A 2 4.13 3.33 -12.64
C ALA A 2 4.55 1.86 -12.51
N ARG A 3 5.82 1.66 -12.31
CA ARG A 3 6.36 0.34 -12.17
C ARG A 3 6.78 0.14 -10.72
N ILE A 4 6.24 -0.89 -10.11
CA ILE A 4 6.56 -1.22 -8.74
C ILE A 4 7.01 -2.67 -8.70
N THR A 5 8.06 -2.93 -7.96
CA THR A 5 8.46 -4.30 -7.69
C THR A 5 8.14 -4.62 -6.24
N ILE A 6 7.86 -5.89 -6.00
CA ILE A 6 7.64 -6.38 -4.65
C ILE A 6 8.90 -6.15 -3.80
N ASP A 7 10.07 -6.20 -4.42
CA ASP A 7 11.31 -5.99 -3.69
C ASP A 7 11.36 -4.61 -3.03
N ASP A 8 10.86 -3.58 -3.74
CA ASP A 8 10.82 -2.23 -3.17
C ASP A 8 9.95 -2.19 -1.91
N CYS A 9 8.82 -2.90 -1.96
CA CYS A 9 7.92 -2.95 -0.82
C CYS A 9 8.53 -3.75 0.33
N LEU A 10 9.23 -4.84 0.01
CA LEU A 10 9.84 -5.69 1.02
C LEU A 10 10.97 -4.99 1.76
N GLU A 11 11.57 -3.97 1.17
CA GLU A 11 12.54 -3.16 1.88
C GLU A 11 11.89 -2.42 3.05
N LYS A 12 10.62 -2.09 2.92
CA LYS A 12 9.89 -1.36 3.95
C LYS A 12 9.18 -2.30 4.91
N ILE A 13 8.62 -3.37 4.39
CA ILE A 13 7.96 -4.40 5.18
C ILE A 13 8.55 -5.74 4.75
N PRO A 14 9.57 -6.23 5.45
CA PRO A 14 10.34 -7.40 4.97
C PRO A 14 9.64 -8.74 5.11
N ASN A 15 8.38 -8.76 5.49
CA ASN A 15 7.60 -9.98 5.61
C ASN A 15 6.50 -9.95 4.57
N ARG A 16 6.51 -10.90 3.64
CA ARG A 16 5.54 -10.92 2.54
C ARG A 16 4.10 -10.99 3.03
N PHE A 17 3.88 -11.75 4.07
CA PHE A 17 2.54 -11.90 4.61
C PHE A 17 2.04 -10.57 5.17
N GLU A 18 2.88 -9.91 5.96
CA GLU A 18 2.53 -8.60 6.51
C GLU A 18 2.39 -7.57 5.40
N LEU A 19 3.25 -7.64 4.40
CA LEU A 19 3.16 -6.72 3.26
C LEU A 19 1.81 -6.87 2.56
N THR A 20 1.39 -8.10 2.32
CA THR A 20 0.11 -8.35 1.67
C THR A 20 -1.04 -7.80 2.50
N LEU A 21 -1.01 -8.02 3.81
CA LEU A 21 -2.06 -7.50 4.68
C LEU A 21 -2.08 -5.98 4.70
N ALA A 22 -0.91 -5.36 4.81
CA ALA A 22 -0.83 -3.90 4.83
C ALA A 22 -1.34 -3.31 3.53
N ALA A 23 -0.96 -3.89 2.39
CA ALA A 23 -1.41 -3.41 1.10
C ALA A 23 -2.91 -3.58 0.93
N THR A 24 -3.46 -4.71 1.38
CA THR A 24 -4.89 -4.96 1.30
C THR A 24 -5.67 -3.95 2.14
N ASN A 25 -5.22 -3.70 3.36
CA ASN A 25 -5.91 -2.77 4.24
C ASN A 25 -5.87 -1.36 3.68
N ARG A 26 -4.72 -0.95 3.14
CA ARG A 26 -4.62 0.38 2.55
C ARG A 26 -5.48 0.48 1.29
N ALA A 27 -5.51 -0.57 0.48
CA ALA A 27 -6.33 -0.59 -0.72
C ALA A 27 -7.81 -0.42 -0.36
N ARG A 28 -8.26 -1.05 0.71
CA ARG A 28 -9.64 -0.88 1.18
C ARG A 28 -9.92 0.55 1.58
N GLN A 29 -8.98 1.19 2.26
CA GLN A 29 -9.14 2.58 2.64
C GLN A 29 -9.29 3.47 1.42
N ILE A 30 -8.45 3.26 0.42
CA ILE A 30 -8.51 4.03 -0.81
C ILE A 30 -9.83 3.81 -1.53
N SER A 31 -10.27 2.56 -1.62
CA SER A 31 -11.56 2.22 -2.24
C SER A 31 -12.73 2.85 -1.50
N ALA A 32 -12.59 3.02 -0.19
CA ALA A 32 -13.66 3.59 0.63
C ALA A 32 -13.65 5.12 0.63
N GLY A 33 -12.70 5.73 -0.06
CA GLY A 33 -12.70 7.18 -0.22
C GLY A 33 -11.51 7.91 0.37
N SER A 34 -10.55 7.20 0.97
CA SER A 34 -9.36 7.86 1.49
C SER A 34 -8.53 8.42 0.35
N SER A 35 -7.92 9.58 0.59
CA SER A 35 -7.08 10.20 -0.43
C SER A 35 -5.77 9.44 -0.55
N PRO A 36 -5.36 9.10 -1.77
CA PRO A 36 -4.06 8.50 -1.98
C PRO A 36 -2.95 9.46 -1.62
N LEU A 37 -1.83 8.93 -1.16
CA LEU A 37 -0.67 9.70 -0.76
C LEU A 37 0.38 9.78 -1.86
N VAL A 38 0.13 9.13 -2.98
CA VAL A 38 0.98 9.21 -4.17
C VAL A 38 0.07 9.42 -5.36
N ASP A 39 0.67 9.80 -6.49
CA ASP A 39 -0.07 9.94 -7.74
C ASP A 39 -0.65 8.59 -8.13
N THR A 40 -1.97 8.54 -8.31
CA THR A 40 -2.63 7.28 -8.63
C THR A 40 -2.39 6.84 -10.06
N ASP A 41 -2.27 7.79 -10.96
CA ASP A 41 -2.01 7.51 -12.37
C ASP A 41 -2.99 6.46 -12.92
N ARG A 42 -4.24 6.50 -12.43
CA ARG A 42 -5.32 5.59 -12.82
C ARG A 42 -5.07 4.13 -12.44
N ASP A 43 -4.13 3.90 -11.54
CA ASP A 43 -3.87 2.55 -11.08
C ASP A 43 -4.99 2.07 -10.15
N LYS A 44 -5.14 0.76 -10.04
CA LYS A 44 -6.08 0.17 -9.11
C LYS A 44 -5.63 0.43 -7.68
N PRO A 45 -6.59 0.43 -6.72
CA PRO A 45 -6.23 0.70 -5.32
C PRO A 45 -5.11 -0.18 -4.78
N THR A 46 -5.05 -1.45 -5.18
CA THR A 46 -3.99 -2.35 -4.71
C THR A 46 -2.63 -1.88 -5.19
N VAL A 47 -2.54 -1.45 -6.45
CA VAL A 47 -1.28 -0.95 -7.00
C VAL A 47 -0.89 0.35 -6.32
N VAL A 48 -1.85 1.24 -6.11
CA VAL A 48 -1.59 2.50 -5.42
C VAL A 48 -1.09 2.24 -4.00
N ALA A 49 -1.70 1.28 -3.30
CA ALA A 49 -1.28 0.92 -1.95
C ALA A 49 0.17 0.43 -1.93
N LEU A 50 0.54 -0.40 -2.89
CA LEU A 50 1.91 -0.89 -2.98
C LEU A 50 2.89 0.24 -3.25
N ARG A 51 2.50 1.18 -4.09
CA ARG A 51 3.35 2.34 -4.37
C ARG A 51 3.53 3.20 -3.13
N GLU A 52 2.48 3.36 -2.34
CA GLU A 52 2.58 4.11 -1.09
C GLU A 52 3.54 3.44 -0.12
N ILE A 53 3.48 2.11 -0.04
CA ILE A 53 4.39 1.37 0.82
C ILE A 53 5.82 1.52 0.33
N ALA A 54 6.04 1.36 -0.97
CA ALA A 54 7.38 1.47 -1.54
C ALA A 54 7.97 2.86 -1.33
N ALA A 55 7.13 3.87 -1.34
CA ALA A 55 7.56 5.26 -1.12
C ALA A 55 7.72 5.62 0.36
N GLY A 56 7.35 4.69 1.25
CA GLY A 56 7.43 4.95 2.69
C GLY A 56 6.31 5.82 3.24
N LYS A 57 5.23 6.03 2.47
CA LYS A 57 4.12 6.86 2.91
C LYS A 57 3.21 6.15 3.90
N VAL A 58 3.08 4.84 3.75
CA VAL A 58 2.36 4.00 4.68
C VAL A 58 3.24 2.79 4.95
N GLY A 59 3.04 2.15 6.06
CA GLY A 59 3.87 1.02 6.44
C GLY A 59 3.12 0.05 7.34
N ILE A 60 3.85 -0.52 8.27
CA ILE A 60 3.32 -1.59 9.11
C ILE A 60 2.15 -1.13 9.98
N GLU A 61 2.01 0.16 10.19
CA GLU A 61 0.87 0.67 10.94
C GLU A 61 -0.45 0.32 10.27
N MET A 62 -0.43 0.00 8.98
CA MET A 62 -1.65 -0.42 8.30
C MET A 62 -2.20 -1.72 8.85
N LEU A 63 -1.36 -2.53 9.47
CA LEU A 63 -1.82 -3.76 10.12
C LEU A 63 -2.66 -3.43 11.35
N LEU A 64 -2.31 -2.38 12.05
CA LEU A 64 -3.01 -1.96 13.25
C LEU A 64 -4.31 -1.23 12.93
N LYS A 65 -4.41 -0.64 11.76
CA LYS A 65 -5.58 0.12 11.34
C LYS A 65 -6.53 -0.71 10.50
N ALA A 66 -6.36 -2.00 10.50
CA ALA A 66 -7.12 -2.89 9.64
C ALA A 66 -8.62 -2.82 9.89
N GLN A 67 -9.00 -2.42 11.07
CA GLN A 67 -10.39 -2.45 11.50
C GLN A 67 -11.15 -1.18 11.18
N ALA A 68 -10.50 -0.22 10.64
CA ALA A 68 -11.13 1.05 10.35
C ALA A 68 -12.31 0.92 9.39
#